data_9ea56082b10ea61ed116edd8bf0e0ce5
#
_entry.id   9ea56082b10ea61ed116edd8bf0e0ce5
#
_cell.length_a   1.000
_cell.length_b   1.000
_cell.length_c   1.000
_cell.angle_alpha   90.00
_cell.angle_beta   90.00
_cell.angle_gamma   90.00
#
_symmetry.space_group_name_H-M   'P 1'
#
loop_
_entity.id
_entity.type
_entity.pdbx_description
1 polymer ?
#
loop_
_entity_poly.entity_id
_entity_poly.type
_entity_poly.pdbx_seq_one_letter_code
_entity_poly.pdbx_strand_id
1 'polypeptide(L)'
;MNMLVFSQVLSQTVPADLANAIGQGDATAMSAWFHQSLEMTILEEEYETSKNQASRILESFFKSHTPTGFTISFEGTKEQSKYAIGTLNTANGSFRVNMFFLNKEGKRLIYYLSIEKESQYELTPRP
;
A
#
# COMPACT_ATOMS: atom_id res chain seq x y z
N MET A 1 -0.95 32.14 8.59
CA MET A 1 -0.72 31.84 7.92
C MET A 1 -0.47 30.55 7.56
N ASN A 2 -0.43 29.53 7.98
CA ASN A 2 -0.09 28.25 7.69
C ASN A 2 -1.23 27.30 7.66
N MET A 3 -2.40 27.82 7.49
CA MET A 3 -3.56 26.98 7.46
C MET A 3 -3.54 25.97 6.37
N LEU A 4 -2.97 26.30 5.25
CA LEU A 4 -2.94 25.39 4.13
C LEU A 4 -2.20 24.11 4.44
N VAL A 5 -1.14 24.25 5.21
CA VAL A 5 -0.34 23.09 5.56
C VAL A 5 -1.14 22.10 6.38
N PHE A 6 -1.90 22.60 7.31
CA PHE A 6 -2.71 21.73 8.14
C PHE A 6 -3.75 20.99 7.33
N SER A 7 -4.35 21.65 6.36
CA SER A 7 -5.36 20.99 5.56
C SER A 7 -4.79 19.80 4.83
N GLN A 8 -3.59 19.95 4.31
CA GLN A 8 -2.99 18.87 3.57
C GLN A 8 -2.69 17.68 4.45
N VAL A 9 -2.20 17.94 5.65
CA VAL A 9 -1.87 16.88 6.57
C VAL A 9 -3.11 16.09 6.93
N LEU A 10 -4.20 16.79 7.19
CA LEU A 10 -5.40 16.15 7.66
C LEU A 10 -6.06 15.28 6.60
N SER A 11 -5.76 15.51 5.34
CA SER A 11 -6.45 14.76 4.29
C SER A 11 -5.72 13.49 3.87
N GLN A 12 -4.55 13.23 4.41
CA GLN A 12 -3.79 12.08 3.97
C GLN A 12 -4.30 10.79 4.57
N THR A 13 -4.53 9.78 3.72
CA THR A 13 -4.89 8.45 4.16
C THR A 13 -3.64 7.64 4.45
N VAL A 14 -2.60 7.82 3.64
CA VAL A 14 -1.36 7.06 3.78
C VAL A 14 -0.35 7.93 4.51
N PRO A 15 0.08 7.53 5.70
CA PRO A 15 1.09 8.31 6.42
C PRO A 15 2.38 8.37 5.64
N ALA A 16 3.10 9.46 5.81
CA ALA A 16 4.34 9.67 5.07
C ALA A 16 5.35 8.56 5.32
N ASP A 17 5.44 8.09 6.56
CA ASP A 17 6.39 7.03 6.88
C ASP A 17 6.06 5.74 6.15
N LEU A 18 4.78 5.43 6.01
CA LEU A 18 4.38 4.24 5.28
C LEU A 18 4.68 4.38 3.81
N ALA A 19 4.37 5.55 3.24
CA ALA A 19 4.65 5.77 1.82
C ALA A 19 6.14 5.66 1.54
N ASN A 20 6.97 6.18 2.43
CA ASN A 20 8.41 6.07 2.28
C ASN A 20 8.87 4.63 2.35
N ALA A 21 8.31 3.86 3.27
CA ALA A 21 8.68 2.46 3.41
C ALA A 21 8.37 1.69 2.14
N ILE A 22 7.20 1.96 1.54
CA ILE A 22 6.83 1.28 0.31
C ILE A 22 7.79 1.66 -0.80
N GLY A 23 8.09 2.94 -0.93
CA GLY A 23 8.95 3.42 -2.00
C GLY A 23 10.39 2.91 -1.88
N GLN A 24 10.79 2.53 -0.68
CA GLN A 24 12.13 2.00 -0.45
C GLN A 24 12.16 0.48 -0.40
N GLY A 25 10.99 -0.14 -0.46
CA GLY A 25 10.94 -1.60 -0.38
C GLY A 25 11.31 -2.11 1.01
N ASP A 26 10.98 -1.35 2.04
CA ASP A 26 11.32 -1.71 3.40
C ASP A 26 10.15 -2.45 4.03
N ALA A 27 10.13 -3.76 3.84
CA ALA A 27 9.01 -4.58 4.29
C ALA A 27 8.86 -4.54 5.81
N THR A 28 9.97 -4.49 6.52
CA THR A 28 9.91 -4.44 7.98
C THR A 28 9.23 -3.17 8.46
N ALA A 29 9.60 -2.03 7.87
CA ALA A 29 8.98 -0.77 8.25
C ALA A 29 7.50 -0.77 7.88
N MET A 30 7.14 -1.37 6.74
CA MET A 30 5.74 -1.47 6.35
C MET A 30 4.94 -2.28 7.36
N SER A 31 5.54 -3.30 7.94
CA SER A 31 4.81 -4.19 8.82
C SER A 31 4.32 -3.51 10.08
N ALA A 32 4.93 -2.39 10.45
CA ALA A 32 4.46 -1.63 11.61
C ALA A 32 3.04 -1.13 11.40
N TRP A 33 2.60 -1.04 10.15
CA TRP A 33 1.27 -0.56 9.80
C TRP A 33 0.27 -1.67 9.52
N PHE A 34 0.66 -2.94 9.72
CA PHE A 34 -0.20 -4.06 9.41
C PHE A 34 -1.05 -4.46 10.61
N HIS A 35 -2.29 -4.85 10.30
CA HIS A 35 -3.13 -5.48 11.29
C HIS A 35 -2.51 -6.84 11.64
N GLN A 36 -2.85 -7.38 12.79
CA GLN A 36 -2.32 -8.67 13.22
C GLN A 36 -2.51 -9.74 12.18
N SER A 37 -3.64 -9.73 11.49
CA SER A 37 -3.84 -10.61 10.37
C SER A 37 -4.39 -9.78 9.24
N LEU A 38 -3.95 -10.10 8.03
CA LEU A 38 -4.37 -9.34 6.88
C LEU A 38 -4.42 -10.24 5.67
N GLU A 39 -5.11 -9.76 4.64
CA GLU A 39 -5.18 -10.45 3.38
C GLU A 39 -4.29 -9.74 2.38
N MET A 40 -3.56 -10.51 1.60
CA MET A 40 -2.68 -9.93 0.59
C MET A 40 -2.86 -10.66 -0.72
N THR A 41 -2.72 -9.92 -1.80
CA THR A 41 -2.64 -10.50 -3.13
C THR A 41 -1.38 -9.94 -3.75
N ILE A 42 -0.43 -10.81 -4.04
CA ILE A 42 0.83 -10.39 -4.67
C ILE A 42 0.94 -11.11 -6.00
N LEU A 43 0.79 -10.36 -7.09
CA LEU A 43 0.92 -10.92 -8.42
C LEU A 43 0.06 -12.17 -8.60
N GLU A 44 -1.20 -12.09 -8.24
CA GLU A 44 -2.14 -13.20 -8.43
C GLU A 44 -2.09 -14.28 -7.35
N GLU A 45 -1.14 -14.21 -6.43
CA GLU A 45 -1.11 -15.15 -5.31
C GLU A 45 -1.85 -14.54 -4.13
N GLU A 46 -2.78 -15.27 -3.57
CA GLU A 46 -3.59 -14.78 -2.47
C GLU A 46 -3.13 -15.38 -1.16
N TYR A 47 -3.05 -14.54 -0.13
CA TYR A 47 -2.58 -14.96 1.18
C TYR A 47 -3.51 -14.44 2.26
N GLU A 48 -3.77 -15.29 3.27
CA GLU A 48 -4.30 -14.83 4.54
C GLU A 48 -3.15 -15.01 5.50
N THR A 49 -2.65 -13.95 6.08
CA THR A 49 -1.37 -14.04 6.72
C THR A 49 -1.27 -13.17 7.96
N SER A 50 -0.33 -13.50 8.83
CA SER A 50 -0.01 -12.65 9.97
C SER A 50 0.89 -11.53 9.49
N LYS A 51 1.07 -10.50 10.34
CA LYS A 51 1.91 -9.40 9.93
C LYS A 51 3.36 -9.82 9.75
N ASN A 52 3.85 -10.79 10.53
CA ASN A 52 5.22 -11.24 10.36
C ASN A 52 5.40 -11.99 9.05
N GLN A 53 4.44 -12.84 8.72
CA GLN A 53 4.50 -13.58 7.48
C GLN A 53 4.36 -12.63 6.29
N ALA A 54 3.50 -11.64 6.42
CA ALA A 54 3.31 -10.65 5.37
C ALA A 54 4.61 -9.91 5.08
N SER A 55 5.35 -9.59 6.13
CA SER A 55 6.62 -8.90 5.96
C SER A 55 7.60 -9.74 5.14
N ARG A 56 7.63 -11.04 5.38
CA ARG A 56 8.52 -11.93 4.63
C ARG A 56 8.10 -12.05 3.18
N ILE A 57 6.80 -12.14 2.93
CA ILE A 57 6.31 -12.22 1.57
C ILE A 57 6.70 -10.96 0.80
N LEU A 58 6.54 -9.81 1.43
CA LEU A 58 6.88 -8.55 0.78
C LEU A 58 8.38 -8.42 0.58
N GLU A 59 9.16 -8.89 1.54
CA GLU A 59 10.60 -8.84 1.41
C GLU A 59 11.04 -9.60 0.17
N SER A 60 10.44 -10.75 -0.05
CA SER A 60 10.75 -11.57 -1.21
C SER A 60 10.37 -10.84 -2.50
N PHE A 61 9.20 -10.20 -2.50
CA PHE A 61 8.76 -9.45 -3.68
C PHE A 61 9.75 -8.32 -3.99
N PHE A 62 10.15 -7.58 -2.97
CA PHE A 62 11.04 -6.43 -3.19
C PHE A 62 12.42 -6.84 -3.64
N LYS A 63 12.85 -8.04 -3.27
CA LYS A 63 14.15 -8.51 -3.74
C LYS A 63 14.13 -8.71 -5.24
N SER A 64 13.01 -9.16 -5.78
CA SER A 64 12.90 -9.37 -7.21
C SER A 64 12.47 -8.12 -7.95
N HIS A 65 11.88 -7.16 -7.24
CA HIS A 65 11.34 -5.96 -7.85
C HIS A 65 11.76 -4.77 -7.01
N THR A 66 12.97 -4.31 -7.23
CA THR A 66 13.54 -3.23 -6.42
C THR A 66 12.80 -1.93 -6.70
N PRO A 67 12.18 -1.34 -5.69
CA PRO A 67 11.42 -0.11 -5.90
C PRO A 67 12.32 1.07 -6.25
N THR A 68 11.80 1.94 -7.11
CA THR A 68 12.45 3.19 -7.43
C THR A 68 11.59 4.37 -7.04
N GLY A 69 10.33 4.14 -6.68
CA GLY A 69 9.47 5.22 -6.23
C GLY A 69 8.05 4.74 -6.02
N PHE A 70 7.31 5.48 -5.21
CA PHE A 70 5.93 5.16 -4.93
C PHE A 70 5.11 6.45 -4.89
N THR A 71 4.00 6.47 -5.60
CA THR A 71 3.14 7.65 -5.69
C THR A 71 1.70 7.26 -5.43
N ILE A 72 1.02 8.03 -4.59
CA ILE A 72 -0.40 7.81 -4.32
C ILE A 72 -1.19 8.47 -5.44
N SER A 73 -2.09 7.73 -6.05
CA SER A 73 -2.90 8.28 -7.13
C SER A 73 -4.34 8.49 -6.69
N PHE A 74 -4.81 7.84 -5.65
CA PHE A 74 -6.18 7.99 -5.22
C PHE A 74 -6.36 7.59 -3.77
N GLU A 75 -7.18 8.34 -3.04
CA GLU A 75 -7.52 8.01 -1.67
C GLU A 75 -9.01 8.19 -1.50
N GLY A 76 -9.62 7.37 -0.66
CA GLY A 76 -11.04 7.47 -0.44
C GLY A 76 -11.47 6.80 0.84
N THR A 77 -12.78 6.85 1.06
CA THR A 77 -13.40 6.23 2.21
C THR A 77 -14.55 5.40 1.72
N LYS A 78 -14.64 4.18 2.23
CA LYS A 78 -15.75 3.31 1.91
C LYS A 78 -16.28 2.76 3.21
N GLU A 79 -17.49 3.18 3.60
CA GLU A 79 -18.07 2.82 4.88
C GLU A 79 -17.15 3.32 5.97
N GLN A 80 -16.61 2.43 6.80
CA GLN A 80 -15.73 2.85 7.86
C GLN A 80 -14.27 2.62 7.54
N SER A 81 -14.00 2.16 6.33
CA SER A 81 -12.64 1.90 5.90
C SER A 81 -12.12 3.04 5.09
N LYS A 82 -10.82 3.26 5.18
CA LYS A 82 -10.16 4.18 4.27
C LYS A 82 -9.32 3.35 3.33
N TYR A 83 -9.14 3.83 2.12
CA TYR A 83 -8.33 3.09 1.17
C TYR A 83 -7.50 4.03 0.33
N ALA A 84 -6.45 3.48 -0.23
CA ALA A 84 -5.55 4.25 -1.08
C ALA A 84 -5.07 3.36 -2.22
N ILE A 85 -4.86 3.99 -3.36
CA ILE A 85 -4.34 3.32 -4.53
C ILE A 85 -3.12 4.09 -4.97
N GLY A 86 -2.03 3.38 -5.23
CA GLY A 86 -0.82 4.02 -5.67
C GLY A 86 -0.12 3.23 -6.74
N THR A 87 0.94 3.81 -7.26
CA THR A 87 1.78 3.17 -8.27
C THR A 87 3.17 2.99 -7.69
N LEU A 88 3.63 1.75 -7.72
CA LEU A 88 4.97 1.41 -7.29
C LEU A 88 5.81 1.17 -8.51
N ASN A 89 6.82 2.02 -8.71
CA ASN A 89 7.74 1.84 -9.81
C ASN A 89 8.92 1.03 -9.34
N THR A 90 9.33 0.07 -10.13
CA THR A 90 10.45 -0.78 -9.78
C THR A 90 11.36 -0.93 -10.98
N ALA A 91 12.51 -1.54 -10.75
CA ALA A 91 13.42 -1.83 -11.85
C ALA A 91 12.80 -2.76 -12.87
N ASN A 92 11.78 -3.52 -12.47
CA ASN A 92 11.14 -4.47 -13.36
C ASN A 92 9.71 -4.12 -13.72
N GLY A 93 9.39 -2.86 -13.77
CA GLY A 93 8.06 -2.44 -14.19
C GLY A 93 7.29 -1.72 -13.10
N SER A 94 6.07 -1.33 -13.44
CA SER A 94 5.22 -0.60 -12.54
C SER A 94 4.11 -1.48 -12.01
N PHE A 95 3.74 -1.27 -10.76
CA PHE A 95 2.73 -2.08 -10.10
C PHE A 95 1.70 -1.19 -9.43
N ARG A 96 0.48 -1.67 -9.41
CA ARG A 96 -0.60 -0.98 -8.74
C ARG A 96 -0.71 -1.53 -7.33
N VAL A 97 -0.73 -0.64 -6.35
CA VAL A 97 -0.81 -1.02 -4.95
C VAL A 97 -2.13 -0.54 -4.40
N ASN A 98 -2.92 -1.45 -3.85
CA ASN A 98 -4.18 -1.11 -3.20
C ASN A 98 -4.05 -1.44 -1.73
N MET A 99 -4.49 -0.51 -0.88
CA MET A 99 -4.43 -0.70 0.56
C MET A 99 -5.75 -0.31 1.18
N PHE A 100 -6.26 -1.15 2.08
CA PHE A 100 -7.44 -0.82 2.86
C PHE A 100 -7.05 -0.77 4.32
N PHE A 101 -7.51 0.26 5.01
CA PHE A 101 -7.15 0.52 6.39
C PHE A 101 -8.36 0.47 7.29
N LEU A 102 -8.14 0.00 8.52
CA LEU A 102 -9.12 0.11 9.58
C LEU A 102 -8.48 0.84 10.74
N ASN A 103 -9.29 1.60 11.46
CA ASN A 103 -8.83 2.21 12.69
C ASN A 103 -9.02 1.21 13.81
N LYS A 104 -7.96 0.99 14.57
CA LYS A 104 -8.03 0.11 15.73
C LYS A 104 -7.33 0.81 16.87
N GLU A 105 -8.11 1.18 17.88
CA GLU A 105 -7.57 1.84 19.06
C GLU A 105 -6.73 3.04 18.70
N GLY A 106 -7.25 3.85 17.78
CA GLY A 106 -6.58 5.07 17.40
C GLY A 106 -5.49 4.90 16.36
N LYS A 107 -5.22 3.67 15.92
CA LYS A 107 -4.20 3.43 14.92
C LYS A 107 -4.84 3.00 13.62
N ARG A 108 -4.25 3.47 12.53
CA ARG A 108 -4.72 3.12 11.20
C ARG A 108 -3.87 1.96 10.71
N LEU A 109 -4.49 0.79 10.54
CA LEU A 109 -3.76 -0.42 10.20
C LEU A 109 -4.28 -1.01 8.91
N ILE A 110 -3.38 -1.57 8.12
CA ILE A 110 -3.72 -2.19 6.85
C ILE A 110 -4.25 -3.59 7.10
N TYR A 111 -5.45 -3.88 6.58
CA TYR A 111 -6.00 -5.22 6.70
C TYR A 111 -6.10 -5.89 5.34
N TYR A 112 -5.84 -5.16 4.25
CA TYR A 112 -5.80 -5.73 2.91
C TYR A 112 -4.77 -4.97 2.09
N LEU A 113 -3.94 -5.69 1.37
CA LEU A 113 -2.91 -5.10 0.53
C LEU A 113 -2.80 -5.92 -0.75
N SER A 114 -2.81 -5.27 -1.91
CA SER A 114 -2.55 -5.99 -3.14
C SER A 114 -1.50 -5.26 -3.96
N ILE A 115 -0.68 -6.02 -4.66
CA ILE A 115 0.31 -5.50 -5.59
C ILE A 115 0.14 -6.29 -6.88
N GLU A 116 -0.23 -5.60 -7.95
CA GLU A 116 -0.50 -6.22 -9.22
C GLU A 116 0.11 -5.40 -10.33
N LYS A 117 0.33 -6.03 -11.46
CA LYS A 117 0.94 -5.32 -12.57
C LYS A 117 0.04 -4.20 -13.05
N GLU A 118 0.62 -3.03 -13.20
CA GLU A 118 -0.13 -1.87 -13.64
C GLU A 118 -0.68 -2.07 -15.04
N SER A 119 0.09 -2.71 -15.90
CA SER A 119 -0.31 -2.88 -17.28
C SER A 119 -1.60 -3.67 -17.44
N GLN A 120 -1.91 -4.53 -16.47
CA GLN A 120 -3.15 -5.30 -16.55
C GLN A 120 -4.36 -4.40 -16.42
N TYR A 121 -4.26 -3.36 -15.64
CA TYR A 121 -5.36 -2.44 -15.49
C TYR A 121 -5.52 -1.56 -16.72
N GLU A 122 -4.43 -1.23 -17.36
CA GLU A 122 -4.50 -0.39 -18.53
C GLU A 122 -5.12 -1.11 -19.69
N LEU A 123 -4.93 -2.41 -19.73
CA LEU A 123 -5.48 -3.17 -20.83
C LEU A 123 -6.95 -3.47 -20.67
N THR A 124 -7.43 -3.18 -19.51
CA THR A 124 -8.82 -3.45 -19.29
C THR A 124 -9.57 -2.48 -20.09
N PRO A 125 -10.11 -2.73 -20.93
CA PRO A 125 -10.65 -1.90 -21.73
C PRO A 125 -11.61 -1.31 -21.77
N ARG A 126 -11.86 -1.07 -22.23
CA ARG A 126 -12.45 -0.46 -22.44
C ARG A 126 -13.24 -0.74 -23.21
N PRO A 127 -14.09 -0.77 -23.26
CA PRO A 127 -15.05 -1.15 -24.10
C PRO A 127 -15.22 -0.38 -25.05
#